data_b055efcd5a72052f2477543c4fea2d90
#
_entry.id   b055efcd5a72052f2477543c4fea2d90
#
_cell.length_a   1.000
_cell.length_b   1.000
_cell.length_c   1.000
_cell.angle_alpha   90.00
_cell.angle_beta   90.00
_cell.angle_gamma   90.00
#
_symmetry.space_group_name_H-M   'P 1'
#
loop_
_entity.id
_entity.type
_entity.pdbx_description
1 polymer ?
#
loop_
_entity_poly.entity_id
_entity_poly.type
_entity_poly.pdbx_seq_one_letter_code
_entity_poly.pdbx_strand_id
1 'polypeptide(L)'
;KMKDQTTAQKVLEFLSNVSKGQTRLSKKQFDTSVYWGGEHSRLVQHKCYLKHDEFIKQFEFQKSLSLKNDQAAMRVVDVMSDQRLIDWTVGLMRFESRLKKRWLERNEIPTNLFELIRFQKENPELLKNLWLKATKNIFDALKGQTMRLTDDESVYKAIESSPVVLNAKGKVSNARVRNIFAMFLLVREKGIDELKKQYGKSQFYNLLKQLEAVGFSPAFLQNLHTKKAQNIIPFVKLIEIDFNQQLPDWYQTPVSQFKTLKIA
;
A
#
# COMPACT_ATOMS: atom_id res chain seq x y z
N LYS A 1 9.88 -5.04 6.19
CA LYS A 1 10.94 -5.36 5.24
C LYS A 1 10.60 -6.65 4.51
N MET A 2 10.76 -6.68 3.17
CA MET A 2 10.59 -7.88 2.35
C MET A 2 11.86 -8.73 2.40
N LYS A 3 11.73 -10.00 1.98
CA LYS A 3 12.84 -10.96 1.98
C LYS A 3 14.04 -10.46 1.13
N ASP A 4 13.73 -9.87 -0.03
CA ASP A 4 14.70 -9.39 -1.01
C ASP A 4 14.10 -8.27 -1.86
N GLN A 5 14.94 -7.61 -2.67
CA GLN A 5 14.56 -6.50 -3.54
C GLN A 5 13.57 -6.93 -4.63
N THR A 6 13.74 -8.13 -5.19
CA THR A 6 12.83 -8.67 -6.21
C THR A 6 11.41 -8.86 -5.67
N THR A 7 11.30 -9.37 -4.45
CA THR A 7 10.00 -9.51 -3.76
C THR A 7 9.38 -8.13 -3.52
N ALA A 8 10.16 -7.15 -3.04
CA ALA A 8 9.67 -5.79 -2.83
C ALA A 8 9.19 -5.15 -4.14
N GLN A 9 9.91 -5.36 -5.26
CA GLN A 9 9.50 -4.89 -6.59
C GLN A 9 8.17 -5.50 -7.03
N LYS A 10 7.98 -6.81 -6.88
CA LYS A 10 6.70 -7.48 -7.20
C LYS A 10 5.55 -6.94 -6.35
N VAL A 11 5.81 -6.66 -5.06
CA VAL A 11 4.84 -6.04 -4.17
C VAL A 11 4.44 -4.67 -4.67
N LEU A 12 5.41 -3.85 -5.05
CA LEU A 12 5.16 -2.50 -5.57
C LEU A 12 4.36 -2.54 -6.87
N GLU A 13 4.72 -3.43 -7.79
CA GLU A 13 3.98 -3.66 -9.04
C GLU A 13 2.52 -4.06 -8.76
N PHE A 14 2.27 -4.93 -7.79
CA PHE A 14 0.92 -5.29 -7.37
C PHE A 14 0.17 -4.07 -6.83
N LEU A 15 0.79 -3.30 -5.93
CA LEU A 15 0.21 -2.10 -5.36
C LEU A 15 -0.09 -1.01 -6.40
N SER A 16 0.65 -0.98 -7.52
CA SER A 16 0.43 -0.01 -8.61
C SER A 16 -0.93 -0.15 -9.31
N ASN A 17 -1.64 -1.24 -9.09
CA ASN A 17 -2.99 -1.47 -9.61
C ASN A 17 -4.09 -1.33 -8.54
N VAL A 18 -3.72 -1.12 -7.26
CA VAL A 18 -4.68 -1.09 -6.15
C VAL A 18 -5.33 0.28 -6.01
N SER A 19 -6.66 0.32 -6.07
CA SER A 19 -7.47 1.51 -5.85
C SER A 19 -8.76 1.13 -5.14
N LYS A 20 -9.13 1.83 -4.06
CA LYS A 20 -10.40 1.59 -3.34
C LYS A 20 -11.01 2.89 -2.84
N GLY A 21 -12.30 3.07 -3.13
CA GLY A 21 -13.07 4.22 -2.66
C GLY A 21 -12.52 5.56 -3.15
N GLN A 22 -12.21 6.44 -2.22
CA GLN A 22 -11.60 7.75 -2.51
C GLN A 22 -10.08 7.70 -2.70
N THR A 23 -9.46 6.58 -2.34
CA THR A 23 -8.02 6.35 -2.48
C THR A 23 -7.73 5.84 -3.89
N ARG A 24 -7.63 6.79 -4.83
CA ARG A 24 -7.38 6.51 -6.26
C ARG A 24 -5.90 6.62 -6.55
N LEU A 25 -5.40 5.73 -7.43
CA LEU A 25 -4.06 5.84 -7.97
C LEU A 25 -3.83 7.19 -8.65
N SER A 26 -2.65 7.75 -8.47
CA SER A 26 -2.22 8.93 -9.22
C SER A 26 -2.03 8.57 -10.70
N LYS A 27 -2.23 9.53 -11.59
CA LYS A 27 -1.93 9.36 -13.02
C LYS A 27 -0.42 9.18 -13.27
N LYS A 28 0.43 9.81 -12.44
CA LYS A 28 1.88 9.63 -12.49
C LYS A 28 2.27 8.42 -11.67
N GLN A 29 2.85 7.43 -12.30
CA GLN A 29 3.43 6.24 -11.67
C GLN A 29 4.91 6.16 -12.07
N PHE A 30 5.70 5.52 -11.25
CA PHE A 30 7.14 5.33 -11.44
C PHE A 30 7.49 3.88 -11.14
N ASP A 31 8.53 3.36 -11.75
CA ASP A 31 8.96 1.95 -11.57
C ASP A 31 9.29 1.60 -10.11
N THR A 32 9.74 2.58 -9.35
CA THR A 32 10.16 2.40 -7.93
C THR A 32 9.21 3.04 -6.92
N SER A 33 8.06 3.58 -7.36
CA SER A 33 7.12 4.29 -6.47
C SER A 33 5.69 4.23 -6.97
N VAL A 34 4.75 4.06 -6.06
CA VAL A 34 3.30 4.15 -6.30
C VAL A 34 2.71 5.29 -5.49
N TYR A 35 1.84 6.07 -6.09
CA TYR A 35 1.17 7.20 -5.47
C TYR A 35 -0.35 7.03 -5.51
N TRP A 36 -1.01 7.35 -4.41
CA TRP A 36 -2.46 7.49 -4.31
C TRP A 36 -2.82 8.91 -3.92
N GLY A 37 -3.91 9.41 -4.53
CA GLY A 37 -4.29 10.80 -4.43
C GLY A 37 -3.59 11.65 -5.49
N GLY A 38 -4.34 12.58 -6.11
CA GLY A 38 -3.80 13.49 -7.11
C GLY A 38 -2.82 14.49 -6.51
N GLU A 39 -1.97 15.07 -7.35
CA GLU A 39 -0.99 16.10 -6.97
C GLU A 39 -1.66 17.28 -6.24
N HIS A 40 -2.86 17.65 -6.66
CA HIS A 40 -3.67 18.72 -6.06
C HIS A 40 -4.69 18.23 -5.02
N SER A 41 -4.53 17.00 -4.48
CA SER A 41 -5.41 16.51 -3.42
C SER A 41 -5.39 17.46 -2.23
N ARG A 42 -6.57 17.89 -1.77
CA ARG A 42 -6.74 18.76 -0.59
C ARG A 42 -6.90 17.97 0.72
N LEU A 43 -6.97 16.64 0.64
CA LEU A 43 -7.21 15.77 1.80
C LEU A 43 -5.96 14.98 2.17
N VAL A 44 -5.61 13.98 1.37
CA VAL A 44 -4.53 13.04 1.67
C VAL A 44 -3.83 12.60 0.39
N GLN A 45 -2.54 12.36 0.49
CA GLN A 45 -1.74 11.71 -0.53
C GLN A 45 -0.94 10.60 0.14
N HIS A 46 -0.85 9.45 -0.53
CA HIS A 46 -0.01 8.35 -0.08
C HIS A 46 1.07 8.07 -1.12
N LYS A 47 2.20 7.61 -0.63
CA LYS A 47 3.32 7.16 -1.44
C LYS A 47 3.85 5.86 -0.85
N CYS A 48 4.04 4.85 -1.70
CA CYS A 48 4.80 3.66 -1.36
C CYS A 48 5.98 3.55 -2.31
N TYR A 49 7.18 3.27 -1.81
CA TYR A 49 8.36 3.20 -2.65
C TYR A 49 9.42 2.24 -2.10
N LEU A 50 10.31 1.82 -3.00
CA LEU A 50 11.45 0.99 -2.69
C LEU A 50 12.55 1.86 -2.09
N LYS A 51 12.85 1.64 -0.80
CA LYS A 51 13.80 2.49 -0.07
C LYS A 51 15.23 2.31 -0.55
N HIS A 52 15.59 1.10 -1.00
CA HIS A 52 16.93 0.85 -1.53
C HIS A 52 17.24 1.70 -2.77
N ASP A 53 16.34 1.71 -3.74
CA ASP A 53 16.52 2.47 -4.99
C ASP A 53 16.61 3.98 -4.73
N GLU A 54 15.79 4.49 -3.82
CA GLU A 54 15.83 5.90 -3.41
C GLU A 54 17.13 6.21 -2.65
N PHE A 55 17.56 5.31 -1.76
CA PHE A 55 18.79 5.45 -0.99
C PHE A 55 20.02 5.52 -1.91
N ILE A 56 20.14 4.61 -2.89
CA ILE A 56 21.26 4.62 -3.81
C ILE A 56 21.30 5.90 -4.67
N LYS A 57 20.14 6.35 -5.19
CA LYS A 57 20.05 7.63 -5.91
C LYS A 57 20.51 8.82 -5.06
N GLN A 58 20.07 8.86 -3.80
CA GLN A 58 20.47 9.92 -2.88
C GLN A 58 21.97 9.85 -2.54
N PHE A 59 22.49 8.64 -2.36
CA PHE A 59 23.92 8.43 -2.09
C PHE A 59 24.79 8.92 -3.23
N GLU A 60 24.47 8.57 -4.49
CA GLU A 60 25.19 9.04 -5.67
C GLU A 60 25.09 10.59 -5.81
N PHE A 61 23.92 11.16 -5.52
CA PHE A 61 23.76 12.61 -5.50
C PHE A 61 24.68 13.28 -4.46
N GLN A 62 24.71 12.77 -3.23
CA GLN A 62 25.58 13.30 -2.16
C GLN A 62 27.07 13.15 -2.51
N LYS A 63 27.47 12.02 -3.12
CA LYS A 63 28.83 11.85 -3.66
C LYS A 63 29.18 12.95 -4.65
N SER A 64 28.28 13.27 -5.57
CA SER A 64 28.50 14.33 -6.56
C SER A 64 28.71 15.72 -5.95
N LEU A 65 28.05 16.01 -4.82
CA LEU A 65 28.24 17.25 -4.06
C LEU A 65 29.53 17.23 -3.24
N SER A 66 29.88 16.10 -2.63
CA SER A 66 31.11 15.96 -1.86
C SER A 66 32.37 16.18 -2.72
N LEU A 67 32.33 15.78 -3.98
CA LEU A 67 33.41 16.09 -4.96
C LEU A 67 33.58 17.59 -5.24
N LYS A 68 32.58 18.41 -4.91
CA LYS A 68 32.61 19.87 -5.00
C LYS A 68 33.01 20.54 -3.67
N ASN A 69 33.58 19.78 -2.74
CA ASN A 69 33.99 20.22 -1.40
C ASN A 69 32.81 20.67 -0.49
N ASP A 70 31.62 20.17 -0.72
CA ASP A 70 30.50 20.38 0.20
C ASP A 70 30.68 19.57 1.49
N GLN A 71 30.97 20.25 2.58
CA GLN A 71 31.24 19.63 3.89
C GLN A 71 30.02 18.90 4.47
N ALA A 72 28.82 19.37 4.20
CA ALA A 72 27.60 18.71 4.65
C ALA A 72 27.41 17.40 3.87
N ALA A 73 27.62 17.41 2.56
CA ALA A 73 27.56 16.24 1.71
C ALA A 73 28.61 15.19 2.08
N MET A 74 29.85 15.61 2.42
CA MET A 74 30.89 14.68 2.89
C MET A 74 30.46 13.89 4.12
N ARG A 75 29.87 14.56 5.13
CA ARG A 75 29.34 13.89 6.33
C ARG A 75 28.21 12.92 6.02
N VAL A 76 27.34 13.27 5.08
CA VAL A 76 26.25 12.40 4.65
C VAL A 76 26.79 11.18 3.91
N VAL A 77 27.78 11.36 3.03
CA VAL A 77 28.44 10.27 2.29
C VAL A 77 29.12 9.30 3.27
N ASP A 78 29.81 9.80 4.29
CA ASP A 78 30.45 8.98 5.31
C ASP A 78 29.44 8.03 5.98
N VAL A 79 28.30 8.56 6.42
CA VAL A 79 27.22 7.75 7.03
C VAL A 79 26.58 6.78 6.00
N MET A 80 26.29 7.25 4.79
CA MET A 80 25.61 6.44 3.77
C MET A 80 26.50 5.35 3.17
N SER A 81 27.81 5.43 3.33
CA SER A 81 28.76 4.42 2.88
C SER A 81 28.83 3.18 3.79
N ASP A 82 28.20 3.19 4.97
CA ASP A 82 28.16 2.02 5.84
C ASP A 82 27.41 0.87 5.15
N GLN A 83 28.12 -0.22 4.87
CA GLN A 83 27.58 -1.39 4.18
C GLN A 83 26.37 -1.99 4.90
N ARG A 84 26.35 -1.96 6.23
CA ARG A 84 25.21 -2.44 7.04
C ARG A 84 23.93 -1.63 6.75
N LEU A 85 24.08 -0.31 6.53
CA LEU A 85 22.98 0.56 6.17
C LEU A 85 22.48 0.28 4.76
N ILE A 86 23.38 0.09 3.80
CA ILE A 86 23.05 -0.28 2.41
C ILE A 86 22.27 -1.59 2.41
N ASP A 87 22.79 -2.63 3.07
CA ASP A 87 22.17 -3.97 3.15
C ASP A 87 20.81 -3.94 3.89
N TRP A 88 20.70 -3.07 4.89
CA TRP A 88 19.43 -2.90 5.60
C TRP A 88 18.33 -2.32 4.70
N THR A 89 18.67 -1.47 3.74
CA THR A 89 17.68 -0.89 2.80
C THR A 89 17.15 -1.90 1.78
N VAL A 90 17.87 -2.99 1.49
CA VAL A 90 17.45 -4.02 0.52
C VAL A 90 16.12 -4.67 0.94
N GLY A 91 15.16 -4.68 0.04
CA GLY A 91 13.81 -5.19 0.32
C GLY A 91 12.98 -4.30 1.24
N LEU A 92 13.48 -3.12 1.64
CA LEU A 92 12.73 -2.18 2.48
C LEU A 92 11.76 -1.37 1.61
N MET A 93 10.48 -1.47 1.93
CA MET A 93 9.43 -0.62 1.38
C MET A 93 9.05 0.44 2.39
N ARG A 94 8.90 1.67 1.95
CA ARG A 94 8.44 2.77 2.78
C ARG A 94 7.06 3.23 2.34
N PHE A 95 6.16 3.35 3.30
CA PHE A 95 4.80 3.81 3.09
C PHE A 95 4.56 5.13 3.82
N GLU A 96 4.34 6.18 3.08
CA GLU A 96 4.18 7.54 3.59
C GLU A 96 2.78 8.07 3.32
N SER A 97 2.24 8.84 4.27
CA SER A 97 0.96 9.53 4.14
C SER A 97 1.14 11.01 4.43
N ARG A 98 0.80 11.86 3.46
CA ARG A 98 0.77 13.31 3.63
C ARG A 98 -0.67 13.74 3.92
N LEU A 99 -0.92 14.07 5.18
CA LEU A 99 -2.21 14.56 5.64
C LEU A 99 -2.26 16.08 5.43
N LYS A 100 -3.26 16.56 4.72
CA LYS A 100 -3.44 17.99 4.45
C LYS A 100 -4.35 18.62 5.51
N LYS A 101 -4.24 19.95 5.68
CA LYS A 101 -5.04 20.74 6.64
C LYS A 101 -6.51 20.31 6.69
N ARG A 102 -7.18 20.27 5.54
CA ARG A 102 -8.60 19.91 5.45
C ARG A 102 -8.92 18.49 5.91
N TRP A 103 -7.95 17.55 5.82
CA TRP A 103 -8.11 16.20 6.35
C TRP A 103 -8.00 16.21 7.88
N LEU A 104 -7.04 16.97 8.42
CA LEU A 104 -6.86 17.13 9.87
C LEU A 104 -8.12 17.76 10.48
N GLU A 105 -8.62 18.86 9.91
CA GLU A 105 -9.86 19.53 10.35
C GLU A 105 -11.05 18.57 10.38
N ARG A 106 -11.24 17.75 9.34
CA ARG A 106 -12.33 16.75 9.29
C ARG A 106 -12.21 15.63 10.31
N ASN A 107 -11.04 15.46 10.88
CA ASN A 107 -10.76 14.44 11.90
C ASN A 107 -10.54 15.07 13.28
N GLU A 108 -10.91 16.34 13.45
CA GLU A 108 -10.82 17.07 14.71
C GLU A 108 -9.40 17.16 15.29
N ILE A 109 -8.41 17.18 14.37
CA ILE A 109 -6.99 17.29 14.72
C ILE A 109 -6.56 18.75 14.58
N PRO A 110 -5.88 19.33 15.56
CA PRO A 110 -5.37 20.69 15.49
C PRO A 110 -4.49 20.90 14.26
N THR A 111 -4.66 22.05 13.59
CA THR A 111 -3.85 22.40 12.39
C THR A 111 -2.80 23.46 12.68
N ASN A 112 -2.83 24.07 13.84
CA ASN A 112 -1.76 24.90 14.37
C ASN A 112 -0.64 24.00 14.93
N LEU A 113 0.61 24.29 14.64
CA LEU A 113 1.74 23.46 15.04
C LEU A 113 1.87 23.31 16.57
N PHE A 114 1.71 24.39 17.32
CA PHE A 114 1.86 24.36 18.78
C PHE A 114 0.74 23.56 19.44
N GLU A 115 -0.49 23.73 18.95
CA GLU A 115 -1.65 22.95 19.42
C GLU A 115 -1.49 21.46 19.06
N LEU A 116 -0.99 21.17 17.86
CA LEU A 116 -0.71 19.80 17.43
C LEU A 116 0.36 19.12 18.30
N ILE A 117 1.42 19.85 18.67
CA ILE A 117 2.46 19.33 19.58
C ILE A 117 1.86 19.04 20.96
N ARG A 118 1.02 19.92 21.51
CA ARG A 118 0.32 19.67 22.77
C ARG A 118 -0.58 18.44 22.67
N PHE A 119 -1.41 18.40 21.64
CA PHE A 119 -2.30 17.29 21.36
C PHE A 119 -1.56 15.96 21.23
N GLN A 120 -0.39 15.95 20.58
CA GLN A 120 0.44 14.74 20.47
C GLN A 120 1.02 14.30 21.82
N LYS A 121 1.41 15.22 22.72
CA LYS A 121 1.87 14.89 24.08
C LYS A 121 0.79 14.19 24.90
N GLU A 122 -0.47 14.62 24.74
CA GLU A 122 -1.64 14.02 25.38
C GLU A 122 -2.07 12.70 24.72
N ASN A 123 -1.70 12.50 23.46
CA ASN A 123 -2.04 11.33 22.65
C ASN A 123 -0.76 10.69 22.06
N PRO A 124 0.03 9.91 22.81
CA PRO A 124 1.32 9.37 22.36
C PRO A 124 1.22 8.52 21.07
N GLU A 125 0.12 7.79 20.87
CA GLU A 125 -0.15 6.96 19.69
C GLU A 125 -0.72 7.75 18.49
N LEU A 126 -0.81 9.09 18.59
CA LEU A 126 -1.47 9.93 17.60
C LEU A 126 -0.98 9.64 16.17
N LEU A 127 0.32 9.71 15.94
CA LEU A 127 0.89 9.55 14.59
C LEU A 127 0.58 8.18 13.99
N LYS A 128 0.68 7.13 14.78
CA LYS A 128 0.33 5.76 14.39
C LYS A 128 -1.15 5.65 14.04
N ASN A 129 -2.03 6.18 14.88
CA ASN A 129 -3.46 6.15 14.66
C ASN A 129 -3.88 6.95 13.43
N LEU A 130 -3.29 8.12 13.21
CA LEU A 130 -3.52 8.92 12.00
C LEU A 130 -3.07 8.18 10.74
N TRP A 131 -1.91 7.53 10.79
CA TRP A 131 -1.40 6.75 9.67
C TRP A 131 -2.31 5.55 9.37
N LEU A 132 -2.70 4.76 10.37
CA LEU A 132 -3.63 3.64 10.23
C LEU A 132 -4.98 4.08 9.65
N LYS A 133 -5.54 5.18 10.17
CA LYS A 133 -6.81 5.75 9.68
C LYS A 133 -6.71 6.20 8.23
N ALA A 134 -5.65 6.91 7.88
CA ALA A 134 -5.44 7.43 6.53
C ALA A 134 -5.23 6.32 5.49
N THR A 135 -4.50 5.27 5.85
CA THR A 135 -4.15 4.16 4.94
C THR A 135 -5.17 3.03 4.92
N LYS A 136 -6.19 3.08 5.78
CA LYS A 136 -7.20 2.02 5.97
C LYS A 136 -7.75 1.47 4.66
N ASN A 137 -8.14 2.34 3.73
CA ASN A 137 -8.73 1.92 2.45
C ASN A 137 -7.77 1.07 1.60
N ILE A 138 -6.47 1.40 1.62
CA ILE A 138 -5.45 0.66 0.87
C ILE A 138 -5.28 -0.72 1.49
N PHE A 139 -5.10 -0.79 2.81
CA PHE A 139 -4.93 -2.07 3.50
C PHE A 139 -6.21 -2.92 3.52
N ASP A 140 -7.39 -2.31 3.60
CA ASP A 140 -8.65 -3.03 3.47
C ASP A 140 -8.86 -3.61 2.06
N ALA A 141 -8.29 -2.98 1.02
CA ALA A 141 -8.31 -3.55 -0.32
C ALA A 141 -7.42 -4.80 -0.45
N LEU A 142 -6.43 -4.94 0.42
CA LEU A 142 -5.53 -6.09 0.46
C LEU A 142 -6.11 -7.24 1.31
N LYS A 143 -7.11 -6.96 2.16
CA LYS A 143 -7.78 -7.99 2.98
C LYS A 143 -8.66 -8.87 2.11
N GLY A 144 -8.55 -10.16 2.27
CA GLY A 144 -9.33 -11.18 1.57
C GLY A 144 -8.52 -12.46 1.45
N GLN A 145 -9.18 -13.56 1.15
CA GLN A 145 -8.46 -14.80 0.90
C GLN A 145 -7.68 -14.65 -0.40
N THR A 146 -6.37 -14.76 -0.33
CA THR A 146 -5.54 -15.06 -1.48
C THR A 146 -5.64 -16.54 -1.71
N MET A 147 -6.67 -16.95 -2.43
CA MET A 147 -6.70 -18.31 -2.92
C MET A 147 -5.57 -18.46 -3.93
N ARG A 148 -4.75 -19.49 -3.77
CA ARG A 148 -3.91 -20.01 -4.85
C ARG A 148 -4.84 -20.70 -5.85
N LEU A 149 -5.62 -19.91 -6.56
CA LEU A 149 -6.49 -20.38 -7.62
C LEU A 149 -5.64 -20.46 -8.87
N THR A 150 -5.00 -21.59 -9.05
CA THR A 150 -4.09 -21.83 -10.19
C THR A 150 -4.85 -22.23 -11.45
N ASP A 151 -6.12 -22.61 -11.30
CA ASP A 151 -6.93 -23.13 -12.39
C ASP A 151 -8.41 -22.77 -12.23
N ASP A 152 -9.16 -22.88 -13.32
CA ASP A 152 -10.58 -22.54 -13.41
C ASP A 152 -11.47 -23.44 -12.55
N GLU A 153 -11.08 -24.69 -12.36
CA GLU A 153 -11.83 -25.65 -11.55
C GLU A 153 -11.77 -25.27 -10.07
N SER A 154 -10.59 -24.88 -9.58
CA SER A 154 -10.40 -24.39 -8.20
C SER A 154 -11.22 -23.12 -7.94
N VAL A 155 -11.26 -22.18 -8.90
CA VAL A 155 -12.08 -20.99 -8.83
C VAL A 155 -13.57 -21.35 -8.78
N TYR A 156 -14.02 -22.25 -9.66
CA TYR A 156 -15.40 -22.68 -9.73
C TYR A 156 -15.86 -23.32 -8.42
N LYS A 157 -15.07 -24.25 -7.87
CA LYS A 157 -15.31 -24.90 -6.57
C LYS A 157 -15.39 -23.91 -5.41
N ALA A 158 -14.51 -22.90 -5.42
CA ALA A 158 -14.51 -21.86 -4.41
C ALA A 158 -15.80 -21.03 -4.45
N ILE A 159 -16.28 -20.68 -5.66
CA ILE A 159 -17.56 -19.98 -5.85
C ILE A 159 -18.72 -20.85 -5.39
N GLU A 160 -18.75 -22.11 -5.80
CA GLU A 160 -19.80 -23.07 -5.45
C GLU A 160 -19.93 -23.29 -3.94
N SER A 161 -18.80 -23.30 -3.22
CA SER A 161 -18.75 -23.47 -1.77
C SER A 161 -19.09 -22.19 -1.00
N SER A 162 -19.27 -21.06 -1.68
CA SER A 162 -19.52 -19.77 -1.02
C SER A 162 -21.00 -19.61 -0.63
N PRO A 163 -21.28 -19.07 0.57
CA PRO A 163 -22.66 -18.75 0.98
C PRO A 163 -23.39 -17.80 0.01
N VAL A 164 -22.67 -16.98 -0.78
CA VAL A 164 -23.25 -16.01 -1.71
C VAL A 164 -24.09 -16.67 -2.83
N VAL A 165 -23.83 -17.94 -3.15
CA VAL A 165 -24.55 -18.68 -4.18
C VAL A 165 -25.79 -19.40 -3.65
N LEU A 166 -26.06 -19.39 -2.35
CA LEU A 166 -27.24 -20.02 -1.78
C LEU A 166 -28.51 -19.25 -2.12
N ASN A 167 -29.56 -20.01 -2.44
CA ASN A 167 -30.91 -19.45 -2.62
C ASN A 167 -31.64 -19.31 -1.25
N ALA A 168 -32.86 -18.79 -1.25
CA ALA A 168 -33.67 -18.60 -0.05
C ALA A 168 -33.98 -19.92 0.72
N LYS A 169 -33.82 -21.08 0.08
CA LYS A 169 -34.00 -22.40 0.67
C LYS A 169 -32.69 -23.03 1.15
N GLY A 170 -31.59 -22.27 1.17
CA GLY A 170 -30.25 -22.75 1.58
C GLY A 170 -29.58 -23.71 0.57
N LYS A 171 -30.12 -23.86 -0.65
CA LYS A 171 -29.54 -24.73 -1.69
C LYS A 171 -28.66 -23.90 -2.65
N VAL A 172 -27.57 -24.50 -3.12
CA VAL A 172 -26.69 -23.90 -4.14
C VAL A 172 -27.47 -23.62 -5.42
N SER A 173 -27.37 -22.38 -5.90
CA SER A 173 -27.95 -21.93 -7.15
C SER A 173 -26.93 -22.01 -8.27
N ASN A 174 -27.01 -23.00 -9.13
CA ASN A 174 -26.10 -23.17 -10.28
C ASN A 174 -26.12 -21.96 -11.23
N ALA A 175 -27.22 -21.23 -11.32
CA ALA A 175 -27.28 -20.00 -12.11
C ALA A 175 -26.40 -18.90 -11.50
N ARG A 176 -26.43 -18.73 -10.16
CA ARG A 176 -25.56 -17.77 -9.47
C ARG A 176 -24.09 -18.17 -9.58
N VAL A 177 -23.76 -19.46 -9.39
CA VAL A 177 -22.39 -19.97 -9.57
C VAL A 177 -21.86 -19.61 -10.95
N ARG A 178 -22.62 -19.95 -12.01
CA ARG A 178 -22.22 -19.63 -13.39
C ARG A 178 -22.07 -18.13 -13.65
N ASN A 179 -22.96 -17.30 -13.13
CA ASN A 179 -22.88 -15.85 -13.32
C ASN A 179 -21.66 -15.25 -12.63
N ILE A 180 -21.36 -15.66 -11.39
CA ILE A 180 -20.19 -15.18 -10.66
C ILE A 180 -18.90 -15.68 -11.33
N PHE A 181 -18.87 -16.94 -11.78
CA PHE A 181 -17.73 -17.48 -12.50
C PHE A 181 -17.48 -16.77 -13.85
N ALA A 182 -18.54 -16.54 -14.62
CA ALA A 182 -18.46 -15.79 -15.87
C ALA A 182 -17.91 -14.37 -15.63
N MET A 183 -18.36 -13.69 -14.56
CA MET A 183 -17.81 -12.38 -14.20
C MET A 183 -16.32 -12.46 -13.81
N PHE A 184 -15.91 -13.49 -13.08
CA PHE A 184 -14.50 -13.72 -12.76
C PHE A 184 -13.66 -13.85 -14.04
N LEU A 185 -14.11 -14.66 -15.01
CA LEU A 185 -13.43 -14.85 -16.29
C LEU A 185 -13.32 -13.53 -17.07
N LEU A 186 -14.41 -12.74 -17.10
CA LEU A 186 -14.41 -11.43 -17.75
C LEU A 186 -13.44 -10.45 -17.08
N VAL A 187 -13.37 -10.43 -15.76
CA VAL A 187 -12.37 -9.61 -15.01
C VAL A 187 -10.96 -10.04 -15.38
N ARG A 188 -10.71 -11.34 -15.48
CA ARG A 188 -9.39 -11.87 -15.88
C ARG A 188 -9.00 -11.52 -17.30
N GLU A 189 -9.95 -11.55 -18.21
CA GLU A 189 -9.71 -11.29 -19.64
C GLU A 189 -9.60 -9.80 -19.96
N LYS A 190 -10.54 -8.99 -19.49
CA LYS A 190 -10.71 -7.58 -19.89
C LYS A 190 -10.20 -6.58 -18.84
N GLY A 191 -10.11 -7.00 -17.59
CA GLY A 191 -9.82 -6.11 -16.47
C GLY A 191 -11.04 -5.32 -15.98
N ILE A 192 -10.92 -4.83 -14.73
CA ILE A 192 -12.00 -4.11 -14.04
C ILE A 192 -12.37 -2.80 -14.74
N ASP A 193 -11.39 -2.03 -15.22
CA ASP A 193 -11.61 -0.71 -15.79
C ASP A 193 -12.38 -0.78 -17.11
N GLU A 194 -12.11 -1.80 -17.93
CA GLU A 194 -12.84 -2.00 -19.18
C GLU A 194 -14.26 -2.49 -18.93
N LEU A 195 -14.47 -3.43 -18.02
CA LEU A 195 -15.80 -3.90 -17.66
C LEU A 195 -16.67 -2.80 -17.04
N LYS A 196 -16.08 -1.89 -16.29
CA LYS A 196 -16.79 -0.73 -15.74
C LYS A 196 -17.37 0.19 -16.81
N LYS A 197 -16.79 0.23 -18.02
CA LYS A 197 -17.33 0.99 -19.16
C LYS A 197 -18.48 0.26 -19.85
N GLN A 198 -18.46 -1.08 -19.83
CA GLN A 198 -19.42 -1.93 -20.53
C GLN A 198 -20.70 -2.17 -19.72
N TYR A 199 -20.61 -2.21 -18.40
CA TYR A 199 -21.75 -2.47 -17.51
C TYR A 199 -22.34 -1.20 -16.93
N GLY A 200 -23.66 -1.21 -16.70
CA GLY A 200 -24.30 -0.18 -15.87
C GLY A 200 -23.70 -0.14 -14.47
N LYS A 201 -23.54 1.05 -13.91
CA LYS A 201 -22.83 1.29 -12.63
C LYS A 201 -23.32 0.38 -11.49
N SER A 202 -24.63 0.27 -11.31
CA SER A 202 -25.21 -0.54 -10.22
C SER A 202 -24.93 -2.04 -10.44
N GLN A 203 -25.13 -2.54 -11.64
CA GLN A 203 -24.90 -3.94 -12.00
C GLN A 203 -23.43 -4.32 -11.81
N PHE A 204 -22.51 -3.50 -12.28
CA PHE A 204 -21.08 -3.71 -12.15
C PHE A 204 -20.66 -3.86 -10.69
N TYR A 205 -21.06 -2.91 -9.84
CA TYR A 205 -20.70 -2.98 -8.42
C TYR A 205 -21.35 -4.12 -7.66
N ASN A 206 -22.57 -4.53 -8.05
CA ASN A 206 -23.20 -5.71 -7.46
C ASN A 206 -22.46 -7.01 -7.82
N LEU A 207 -21.99 -7.15 -9.06
CA LEU A 207 -21.17 -8.29 -9.47
C LEU A 207 -19.82 -8.32 -8.77
N LEU A 208 -19.14 -7.18 -8.61
CA LEU A 208 -17.90 -7.11 -7.85
C LEU A 208 -18.10 -7.49 -6.37
N LYS A 209 -19.17 -7.02 -5.74
CA LYS A 209 -19.49 -7.39 -4.35
C LYS A 209 -19.72 -8.90 -4.20
N GLN A 210 -20.28 -9.56 -5.20
CA GLN A 210 -20.44 -11.03 -5.18
C GLN A 210 -19.08 -11.73 -5.24
N LEU A 211 -18.15 -11.26 -6.09
CA LEU A 211 -16.78 -11.77 -6.12
C LEU A 211 -16.04 -11.53 -4.80
N GLU A 212 -16.18 -10.34 -4.21
CA GLU A 212 -15.63 -10.04 -2.89
C GLU A 212 -16.22 -10.93 -1.78
N ALA A 213 -17.52 -11.24 -1.86
CA ALA A 213 -18.21 -12.12 -0.91
C ALA A 213 -17.79 -13.60 -1.04
N VAL A 214 -17.33 -14.03 -2.22
CA VAL A 214 -16.66 -15.34 -2.39
C VAL A 214 -15.31 -15.36 -1.65
N GLY A 215 -14.70 -14.21 -1.43
CA GLY A 215 -13.42 -14.07 -0.75
C GLY A 215 -12.29 -13.46 -1.62
N PHE A 216 -12.55 -13.12 -2.87
CA PHE A 216 -11.57 -12.44 -3.71
C PHE A 216 -11.33 -11.02 -3.22
N SER A 217 -10.07 -10.68 -2.86
CA SER A 217 -9.78 -9.32 -2.45
C SER A 217 -9.90 -8.32 -3.61
N PRO A 218 -10.34 -7.07 -3.37
CA PRO A 218 -10.38 -6.05 -4.41
C PRO A 218 -9.05 -5.87 -5.14
N ALA A 219 -7.94 -5.93 -4.40
CA ALA A 219 -6.60 -5.82 -4.98
C ALA A 219 -6.26 -7.01 -5.89
N PHE A 220 -6.67 -8.24 -5.53
CA PHE A 220 -6.53 -9.41 -6.39
C PHE A 220 -7.29 -9.23 -7.70
N LEU A 221 -8.57 -8.84 -7.63
CA LEU A 221 -9.40 -8.63 -8.80
C LEU A 221 -8.85 -7.54 -9.73
N GLN A 222 -8.29 -6.46 -9.17
CA GLN A 222 -7.67 -5.37 -9.93
C GLN A 222 -6.40 -5.80 -10.67
N ASN A 223 -5.69 -6.79 -10.14
CA ASN A 223 -4.46 -7.33 -10.73
C ASN A 223 -4.69 -8.53 -11.65
N LEU A 224 -5.89 -9.12 -11.65
CA LEU A 224 -6.18 -10.40 -12.31
C LEU A 224 -5.94 -10.37 -13.83
N HIS A 225 -6.19 -9.24 -14.49
CA HIS A 225 -5.99 -9.03 -15.92
C HIS A 225 -4.52 -8.89 -16.34
N THR A 226 -3.62 -8.57 -15.41
CA THR A 226 -2.21 -8.33 -15.75
C THR A 226 -1.52 -9.66 -16.09
N LYS A 227 -0.75 -9.71 -17.21
CA LYS A 227 0.01 -10.91 -17.61
C LYS A 227 0.98 -11.42 -16.53
N LYS A 228 1.31 -10.58 -15.55
CA LYS A 228 2.17 -10.89 -14.40
C LYS A 228 1.42 -11.55 -13.23
N ALA A 229 0.07 -11.62 -13.30
CA ALA A 229 -0.77 -12.19 -12.23
C ALA A 229 -0.55 -13.69 -11.98
N GLN A 230 0.06 -14.41 -12.92
CA GLN A 230 0.34 -15.85 -12.79
C GLN A 230 1.31 -16.20 -11.65
N ASN A 231 2.04 -15.21 -11.12
CA ASN A 231 2.97 -15.36 -10.00
C ASN A 231 2.54 -14.58 -8.75
N ILE A 232 1.22 -14.44 -8.52
CA ILE A 232 0.72 -13.74 -7.33
C ILE A 232 1.09 -14.54 -6.09
N ILE A 233 2.11 -14.08 -5.40
CA ILE A 233 2.44 -14.51 -4.05
C ILE A 233 1.23 -14.15 -3.16
N PRO A 234 0.83 -15.01 -2.22
CA PRO A 234 -0.29 -14.70 -1.30
C PRO A 234 0.07 -13.49 -0.44
N PHE A 235 -0.33 -12.33 -0.89
CA PHE A 235 0.07 -11.02 -0.35
C PHE A 235 -0.37 -10.75 1.08
N VAL A 236 -1.50 -11.33 1.49
CA VAL A 236 -2.10 -11.07 2.81
C VAL A 236 -1.20 -11.53 3.97
N LYS A 237 -0.33 -12.51 3.74
CA LYS A 237 0.67 -12.95 4.73
C LYS A 237 1.98 -12.16 4.69
N LEU A 238 2.20 -11.30 3.68
CA LEU A 238 3.49 -10.63 3.44
C LEU A 238 3.54 -9.17 3.90
N ILE A 239 2.39 -8.55 4.16
CA ILE A 239 2.35 -7.16 4.64
C ILE A 239 1.85 -7.15 6.08
N GLU A 240 2.68 -7.59 6.99
CA GLU A 240 2.55 -7.29 8.41
C GLU A 240 3.40 -6.05 8.71
N ILE A 241 2.76 -4.99 9.20
CA ILE A 241 3.46 -3.76 9.56
C ILE A 241 3.73 -3.81 11.05
N ASP A 242 4.97 -4.08 11.38
CA ASP A 242 5.44 -3.96 12.75
C ASP A 242 5.96 -2.55 13.01
N PHE A 243 5.23 -1.79 13.83
CA PHE A 243 5.62 -0.44 14.21
C PHE A 243 6.81 -0.43 15.18
N ASN A 244 7.18 -1.55 15.78
CA ASN A 244 8.31 -1.67 16.70
C ASN A 244 9.62 -1.94 15.96
N GLN A 245 9.57 -2.41 14.71
CA GLN A 245 10.74 -2.72 13.89
C GLN A 245 11.00 -1.67 12.79
N GLN A 246 10.90 -0.38 13.14
CA GLN A 246 11.11 0.71 12.19
C GLN A 246 12.60 1.07 11.99
N LEU A 247 13.45 0.67 12.91
CA LEU A 247 14.90 0.92 12.91
C LEU A 247 15.65 -0.41 12.93
N PRO A 248 16.88 -0.47 12.40
CA PRO A 248 17.71 -1.66 12.54
C PRO A 248 18.15 -1.86 13.98
N ASP A 249 18.39 -3.11 14.39
CA ASP A 249 18.74 -3.49 15.77
C ASP A 249 20.05 -2.85 16.25
N TRP A 250 20.96 -2.52 15.34
CA TRP A 250 22.22 -1.85 15.63
C TRP A 250 22.10 -0.32 15.65
N TYR A 251 20.91 0.26 15.42
CA TYR A 251 20.72 1.71 15.42
C TYR A 251 20.89 2.29 16.84
N GLN A 252 21.74 3.30 16.92
CA GLN A 252 21.91 4.08 18.15
C GLN A 252 21.28 5.45 17.99
N THR A 253 20.37 5.81 18.90
CA THR A 253 19.75 7.14 18.90
C THR A 253 20.80 8.21 19.14
N PRO A 254 20.92 9.22 18.25
CA PRO A 254 21.87 10.30 18.44
C PRO A 254 21.64 11.02 19.77
N VAL A 255 22.71 11.27 20.50
CA VAL A 255 22.64 12.10 21.71
C VAL A 255 22.52 13.56 21.27
N SER A 256 21.42 14.21 21.64
CA SER A 256 21.22 15.62 21.34
C SER A 256 22.29 16.49 22.01
N GLN A 257 23.02 17.27 21.23
CA GLN A 257 23.94 18.28 21.72
C GLN A 257 23.23 19.45 22.45
N PHE A 258 21.91 19.54 22.27
CA PHE A 258 21.06 20.59 22.83
C PHE A 258 20.28 20.17 24.07
N LYS A 259 20.68 19.08 24.76
CA LYS A 259 20.02 18.65 26.00
C LYS A 259 20.02 19.69 27.12
N THR A 260 20.90 20.70 27.03
CA THR A 260 21.01 21.80 27.98
C THR A 260 20.22 23.04 27.67
N LEU A 261 19.65 23.15 26.47
CA LEU A 261 18.76 24.27 26.12
C LEU A 261 17.40 24.08 26.79
N LYS A 262 17.23 24.66 27.95
CA LYS A 262 15.91 24.91 28.55
C LYS A 262 15.25 26.01 27.72
N ILE A 263 14.25 25.64 26.91
CA ILE A 263 13.36 26.62 26.31
C ILE A 263 12.53 27.18 27.46
N ALA A 264 12.74 28.46 27.77
CA ALA A 264 11.98 29.19 28.78
C ALA A 264 10.51 29.35 28.36
#